data_48bf8b8843ffc70632db74a01f96097a
#
_entry.id   48bf8b8843ffc70632db74a01f96097a
#
_cell.length_a   1.000
_cell.length_b   1.000
_cell.length_c   1.000
_cell.angle_alpha   90.00
_cell.angle_beta   90.00
_cell.angle_gamma   90.00
#
_symmetry.space_group_name_H-M   'P 1'
#
loop_
_entity.id
_entity.type
_entity.pdbx_description
1 polymer ?
#
loop_
_entity_poly.entity_id
_entity_poly.type
_entity_poly.pdbx_seq_one_letter_code
_entity_poly.pdbx_strand_id
1 'polypeptide(L)'
;QTVCISTPIANLTFATTGATGATSTTLPTGLSGSWSAGVFTVSGTPTVAGTYSFTITTTGGCGVASTTASLVVTPNNTITLSSVAGTDSQTVCINTAITSVTYTTTGATGATFAGLPAGVSGAWLDNIVTISGTPTASGTFTYTITLTGGCGVITKIGTIKVNALNTIGLSSAVGTESQIVCINTPITNLTYATITATGASSTTLPAGLNGSWSAGVYTVSGTPTVAGTYSFTITTTGGCGVASTTASLVVTPNNTITQSSAAGTDSQTVCINTAITSVTYTTTGATGATFAGLPAGVDAAWSSNVVTISGTPTASGTFTYTITLTGGCGVITKTGTIVVTPNNTITLSSAAGTNAQTVCINGTITNIRYTTTIASGATVTGLPTGLTYGWSANALTISGTVTVAGTYTYTATTTGGCSVASATGTIVVTAANTIGLSSAVGTESQTVCISTPIANLTFATTGATGATST
;
A
#
# COMPACT_ATOMS: atom_id res chain seq x y z
N GLN A 1 -39.81 51.55 64.34
CA GLN A 1 -39.24 50.21 64.19
C GLN A 1 -39.33 49.78 62.71
N THR A 2 -38.32 49.10 62.20
CA THR A 2 -38.30 48.45 60.87
C THR A 2 -38.15 46.97 61.05
N VAL A 3 -39.04 46.18 60.41
CA VAL A 3 -39.04 44.73 60.51
C VAL A 3 -39.35 44.14 59.13
N CYS A 4 -38.96 42.89 58.91
CA CYS A 4 -39.36 42.15 57.72
C CYS A 4 -40.80 41.66 57.84
N ILE A 5 -41.50 41.55 56.69
CA ILE A 5 -42.76 40.83 56.64
C ILE A 5 -42.65 39.42 57.19
N SER A 6 -43.67 38.96 57.92
CA SER A 6 -43.71 37.65 58.56
C SER A 6 -42.63 37.45 59.68
N THR A 7 -42.00 38.53 60.14
CA THR A 7 -41.08 38.50 61.30
C THR A 7 -41.75 39.18 62.50
N PRO A 8 -41.77 38.57 63.70
CA PRO A 8 -42.34 39.20 64.89
C PRO A 8 -41.69 40.55 65.20
N ILE A 9 -42.48 41.55 65.56
CA ILE A 9 -41.92 42.81 66.04
C ILE A 9 -41.42 42.64 67.47
N ALA A 10 -40.43 43.46 67.86
CA ALA A 10 -40.17 43.70 69.27
C ALA A 10 -41.36 44.44 69.86
N ASN A 11 -41.92 44.01 70.97
CA ASN A 11 -43.06 44.64 71.59
C ASN A 11 -42.86 46.14 71.77
N LEU A 12 -43.82 46.94 71.24
CA LEU A 12 -43.83 48.36 71.45
C LEU A 12 -44.71 48.63 72.65
N THR A 13 -44.12 49.14 73.71
CA THR A 13 -44.79 49.39 74.96
C THR A 13 -44.93 50.90 75.25
N PHE A 14 -46.10 51.30 75.65
CA PHE A 14 -46.47 52.71 75.98
C PHE A 14 -47.00 52.76 77.40
N ALA A 15 -46.24 53.37 78.28
CA ALA A 15 -46.68 53.58 79.68
C ALA A 15 -47.77 54.66 79.72
N THR A 16 -48.80 54.38 80.48
CA THR A 16 -49.91 55.34 80.68
C THR A 16 -50.00 55.62 82.21
N THR A 17 -50.30 56.92 82.57
CA THR A 17 -50.45 57.31 83.92
C THR A 17 -51.84 57.90 84.12
N GLY A 18 -52.59 57.47 85.06
CA GLY A 18 -53.93 57.98 85.37
C GLY A 18 -55.04 57.48 84.43
N ALA A 19 -54.72 56.70 83.44
CA ALA A 19 -55.67 56.12 82.50
C ALA A 19 -56.21 54.78 83.03
N THR A 20 -57.46 54.43 82.66
CA THR A 20 -58.09 53.12 82.98
C THR A 20 -58.10 52.17 81.75
N GLY A 21 -57.57 52.64 80.66
CA GLY A 21 -57.41 51.89 79.42
C GLY A 21 -56.66 52.68 78.38
N ALA A 22 -56.27 52.03 77.28
CA ALA A 22 -55.76 52.67 76.05
C ALA A 22 -56.20 51.85 74.84
N THR A 23 -56.40 52.58 73.72
CA THR A 23 -56.71 51.96 72.39
C THR A 23 -55.74 52.49 71.37
N SER A 24 -55.64 51.81 70.27
CA SER A 24 -54.87 52.25 69.11
C SER A 24 -55.83 52.48 67.90
N THR A 25 -55.41 53.40 67.03
CA THR A 25 -55.97 53.40 65.66
C THR A 25 -55.66 52.06 64.97
N THR A 26 -56.15 51.84 63.76
CA THR A 26 -55.95 50.55 63.02
C THR A 26 -54.46 50.16 62.96
N LEU A 27 -54.13 49.07 63.57
CA LEU A 27 -52.78 48.49 63.53
C LEU A 27 -52.57 47.71 62.21
N PRO A 28 -51.32 47.56 61.73
CA PRO A 28 -51.00 46.68 60.62
C PRO A 28 -51.57 45.29 60.81
N THR A 29 -52.02 44.64 59.72
CA THR A 29 -52.51 43.25 59.75
C THR A 29 -51.47 42.33 60.34
N GLY A 30 -51.90 41.52 61.33
CA GLY A 30 -50.99 40.58 62.06
C GLY A 30 -50.41 41.15 63.35
N LEU A 31 -50.73 42.46 63.68
CA LEU A 31 -50.43 43.00 64.96
C LEU A 31 -51.67 43.19 65.83
N SER A 32 -51.52 43.14 67.10
CA SER A 32 -52.55 43.36 68.10
C SER A 32 -52.04 44.31 69.17
N GLY A 33 -52.97 45.13 69.76
CA GLY A 33 -52.73 45.98 70.88
C GLY A 33 -53.45 45.48 72.09
N SER A 34 -52.82 45.50 73.25
CA SER A 34 -53.44 45.15 74.53
C SER A 34 -53.01 46.14 75.59
N TRP A 35 -53.90 46.57 76.48
CA TRP A 35 -53.57 47.36 77.63
C TRP A 35 -53.71 46.55 78.94
N SER A 36 -52.71 46.56 79.78
CA SER A 36 -52.71 45.92 81.06
C SER A 36 -51.76 46.63 82.06
N ALA A 37 -52.21 46.83 83.29
CA ALA A 37 -51.42 47.38 84.39
C ALA A 37 -50.73 48.72 84.01
N GLY A 38 -51.44 49.62 83.37
CA GLY A 38 -50.90 50.92 82.99
C GLY A 38 -49.99 50.94 81.73
N VAL A 39 -49.88 49.83 81.02
CA VAL A 39 -49.04 49.75 79.80
C VAL A 39 -49.88 49.27 78.63
N PHE A 40 -49.87 49.99 77.50
CA PHE A 40 -50.37 49.52 76.21
C PHE A 40 -49.23 48.88 75.43
N THR A 41 -49.42 47.64 75.04
CA THR A 41 -48.42 46.87 74.28
C THR A 41 -48.94 46.55 72.89
N VAL A 42 -48.17 46.88 71.84
CA VAL A 42 -48.39 46.38 70.49
C VAL A 42 -47.43 45.28 70.19
N SER A 43 -47.94 44.14 69.81
CA SER A 43 -47.14 42.91 69.52
C SER A 43 -47.72 42.11 68.32
N GLY A 44 -46.99 41.12 67.80
CA GLY A 44 -47.45 40.26 66.74
C GLY A 44 -46.46 40.22 65.56
N THR A 45 -46.95 39.64 64.46
CA THR A 45 -46.13 39.41 63.23
C THR A 45 -46.88 40.05 62.04
N PRO A 46 -46.36 41.19 61.49
CA PRO A 46 -47.02 41.85 60.36
C PRO A 46 -46.99 40.98 59.09
N THR A 47 -48.13 40.87 58.42
CA THR A 47 -48.31 40.06 57.23
C THR A 47 -48.43 40.87 55.93
N VAL A 48 -48.45 42.20 55.99
CA VAL A 48 -48.50 43.11 54.82
C VAL A 48 -47.36 44.14 54.90
N ALA A 49 -46.62 44.26 53.84
CA ALA A 49 -45.53 45.25 53.74
C ALA A 49 -46.10 46.67 53.55
N GLY A 50 -45.42 47.60 54.14
CA GLY A 50 -45.82 49.00 54.05
C GLY A 50 -45.25 49.89 55.17
N THR A 51 -45.47 51.18 55.14
CA THR A 51 -45.14 52.13 56.22
C THR A 51 -46.40 52.42 56.92
N TYR A 52 -46.49 52.17 58.22
CA TYR A 52 -47.66 52.32 59.05
C TYR A 52 -47.37 53.33 60.12
N SER A 53 -48.36 54.25 60.33
CA SER A 53 -48.40 55.14 61.45
C SER A 53 -49.71 54.92 62.24
N PHE A 54 -49.62 54.65 63.52
CA PHE A 54 -50.78 54.46 64.35
C PHE A 54 -50.65 55.22 65.63
N THR A 55 -51.79 55.68 66.14
CA THR A 55 -51.88 56.52 67.37
C THR A 55 -52.43 55.69 68.49
N ILE A 56 -51.76 55.73 69.61
CA ILE A 56 -52.24 55.17 70.87
C ILE A 56 -52.88 56.29 71.68
N THR A 57 -54.08 56.06 72.11
CA THR A 57 -54.87 57.04 72.85
C THR A 57 -55.34 56.45 74.17
N THR A 58 -55.09 57.17 75.29
CA THR A 58 -55.56 56.78 76.63
C THR A 58 -57.07 56.89 76.71
N THR A 59 -57.71 55.99 77.49
CA THR A 59 -59.13 56.02 77.73
C THR A 59 -59.39 56.05 79.27
N GLY A 60 -60.42 56.70 79.68
CA GLY A 60 -60.80 56.86 81.09
C GLY A 60 -59.83 57.77 81.85
N GLY A 61 -60.12 58.07 83.11
CA GLY A 61 -59.34 59.04 83.96
C GLY A 61 -59.62 60.47 83.61
N CYS A 62 -58.77 61.43 84.06
CA CYS A 62 -58.93 62.86 83.84
C CYS A 62 -58.15 63.31 82.61
N GLY A 63 -58.75 63.32 81.43
CA GLY A 63 -58.19 63.84 80.20
C GLY A 63 -57.76 62.68 79.22
N VAL A 64 -57.60 63.02 77.95
CA VAL A 64 -57.17 62.16 76.89
C VAL A 64 -55.75 62.53 76.46
N ALA A 65 -54.82 61.59 76.50
CA ALA A 65 -53.48 61.76 75.95
C ALA A 65 -53.29 60.80 74.78
N SER A 66 -52.53 61.24 73.77
CA SER A 66 -52.24 60.45 72.61
C SER A 66 -50.78 60.53 72.24
N THR A 67 -50.25 59.44 71.66
CA THR A 67 -48.91 59.42 71.09
C THR A 67 -48.97 58.60 69.80
N THR A 68 -48.08 58.87 68.84
CA THR A 68 -47.99 58.18 67.55
C THR A 68 -46.75 57.30 67.50
N ALA A 69 -46.87 56.21 66.89
CA ALA A 69 -45.75 55.29 66.58
C ALA A 69 -45.73 54.97 65.06
N SER A 70 -44.55 54.67 64.56
CA SER A 70 -44.37 54.24 63.17
C SER A 70 -43.69 52.84 63.13
N LEU A 71 -44.16 52.07 62.19
CA LEU A 71 -43.60 50.79 61.83
C LEU A 71 -43.41 50.66 60.34
N VAL A 72 -42.19 50.35 59.89
CA VAL A 72 -41.86 50.03 58.49
C VAL A 72 -41.78 48.52 58.38
N VAL A 73 -42.66 47.93 57.57
CA VAL A 73 -42.64 46.47 57.24
C VAL A 73 -42.10 46.35 55.86
N THR A 74 -40.86 45.76 55.73
CA THR A 74 -40.16 45.64 54.51
C THR A 74 -40.57 44.28 53.80
N PRO A 75 -40.90 44.26 52.52
CA PRO A 75 -41.20 43.07 51.82
C PRO A 75 -39.96 42.16 51.69
N ASN A 76 -40.14 40.87 51.48
CA ASN A 76 -39.05 39.93 51.19
C ASN A 76 -38.33 40.32 49.88
N ASN A 77 -37.03 40.02 49.85
CA ASN A 77 -36.23 40.14 48.67
C ASN A 77 -36.85 39.32 47.49
N THR A 78 -36.67 39.78 46.28
CA THR A 78 -37.02 39.03 45.06
C THR A 78 -35.85 38.99 44.10
N ILE A 79 -35.77 37.91 43.28
CA ILE A 79 -34.83 37.78 42.19
C ILE A 79 -35.54 37.17 41.00
N THR A 80 -35.54 37.83 39.84
CA THR A 80 -36.24 37.44 38.63
C THR A 80 -35.31 37.55 37.43
N LEU A 81 -35.22 36.50 36.58
CA LEU A 81 -34.42 36.53 35.35
C LEU A 81 -34.92 37.66 34.45
N SER A 82 -34.00 38.54 34.07
CA SER A 82 -34.27 39.72 33.20
C SER A 82 -33.58 39.60 31.84
N SER A 83 -32.60 38.73 31.70
CA SER A 83 -32.04 38.35 30.39
C SER A 83 -32.97 37.38 29.65
N VAL A 84 -32.68 37.08 28.38
CA VAL A 84 -33.47 36.18 27.55
C VAL A 84 -33.63 34.82 28.24
N ALA A 85 -34.84 34.25 28.17
CA ALA A 85 -35.13 32.94 28.76
C ALA A 85 -34.13 31.90 28.30
N GLY A 86 -33.62 31.08 29.24
CA GLY A 86 -32.64 30.04 28.99
C GLY A 86 -31.18 30.50 29.12
N THR A 87 -30.89 31.81 29.26
CA THR A 87 -29.49 32.25 29.50
C THR A 87 -28.94 31.75 30.84
N ASP A 88 -29.80 31.45 31.79
CA ASP A 88 -29.44 30.85 33.09
C ASP A 88 -29.14 29.35 33.00
N SER A 89 -29.30 28.72 31.79
CA SER A 89 -28.93 27.33 31.48
C SER A 89 -28.33 27.26 30.10
N GLN A 90 -27.04 27.57 29.97
CA GLN A 90 -26.37 27.68 28.67
C GLN A 90 -25.21 26.69 28.52
N THR A 91 -24.92 26.32 27.24
CA THR A 91 -23.78 25.50 26.87
C THR A 91 -22.86 26.32 25.97
N VAL A 92 -21.59 26.41 26.34
CA VAL A 92 -20.56 27.15 25.59
C VAL A 92 -19.31 26.30 25.41
N CYS A 93 -18.44 26.70 24.51
CA CYS A 93 -17.10 26.16 24.43
C CYS A 93 -16.16 26.81 25.45
N ILE A 94 -15.18 26.08 25.93
CA ILE A 94 -14.08 26.64 26.71
C ILE A 94 -13.45 27.80 25.95
N ASN A 95 -13.05 28.85 26.66
CA ASN A 95 -12.51 30.10 26.09
C ASN A 95 -13.46 30.87 25.17
N THR A 96 -14.76 30.59 25.26
CA THR A 96 -15.80 31.38 24.58
C THR A 96 -16.65 32.07 25.63
N ALA A 97 -16.85 33.40 25.49
CA ALA A 97 -17.65 34.14 26.43
C ALA A 97 -19.10 33.62 26.53
N ILE A 98 -19.62 33.56 27.75
CA ILE A 98 -21.03 33.25 27.97
C ILE A 98 -21.91 34.43 27.50
N THR A 99 -23.14 34.14 27.13
CA THR A 99 -24.17 35.16 27.05
C THR A 99 -24.45 35.67 28.46
N SER A 100 -24.32 36.96 28.69
CA SER A 100 -24.53 37.54 30.01
C SER A 100 -25.92 37.19 30.56
N VAL A 101 -25.94 36.71 31.79
CA VAL A 101 -27.17 36.39 32.51
C VAL A 101 -27.46 37.55 33.47
N THR A 102 -28.63 38.14 33.33
CA THR A 102 -29.06 39.24 34.24
C THR A 102 -30.33 38.87 34.98
N TYR A 103 -30.37 39.28 36.25
CA TYR A 103 -31.54 39.22 37.09
C TYR A 103 -31.84 40.59 37.69
N THR A 104 -33.11 40.99 37.72
CA THR A 104 -33.55 42.11 38.55
C THR A 104 -33.83 41.63 39.93
N THR A 105 -33.46 42.46 40.94
CA THR A 105 -33.67 42.17 42.35
C THR A 105 -34.44 43.29 43.01
N THR A 106 -35.16 43.01 44.09
CA THR A 106 -35.78 44.04 44.93
C THR A 106 -35.50 43.75 46.40
N GLY A 107 -35.31 44.80 47.22
CA GLY A 107 -35.13 44.66 48.64
C GLY A 107 -33.73 44.30 49.11
N ALA A 108 -32.94 43.64 48.33
CA ALA A 108 -31.57 43.25 48.63
C ALA A 108 -30.61 44.48 48.57
N THR A 109 -29.51 44.39 49.29
CA THR A 109 -28.42 45.36 49.25
C THR A 109 -27.14 44.80 48.68
N GLY A 110 -27.15 43.54 48.20
CA GLY A 110 -26.05 42.88 47.57
C GLY A 110 -26.38 41.42 47.19
N ALA A 111 -25.40 40.74 46.62
CA ALA A 111 -25.48 39.32 46.31
C ALA A 111 -24.11 38.67 46.41
N THR A 112 -24.10 37.38 46.78
CA THR A 112 -22.92 36.49 46.69
C THR A 112 -23.12 35.39 45.65
N PHE A 113 -22.00 34.87 45.12
CA PHE A 113 -21.98 33.93 44.03
C PHE A 113 -21.12 32.70 44.42
N ALA A 114 -21.63 31.52 44.18
CA ALA A 114 -20.91 30.31 44.38
C ALA A 114 -21.07 29.38 43.16
N GLY A 115 -20.08 28.54 42.87
CA GLY A 115 -20.16 27.51 41.85
C GLY A 115 -19.99 28.01 40.40
N LEU A 116 -19.60 29.25 40.17
CA LEU A 116 -19.28 29.79 38.84
C LEU A 116 -17.99 29.13 38.30
N PRO A 117 -17.90 28.88 36.99
CA PRO A 117 -16.66 28.39 36.39
C PRO A 117 -15.55 29.46 36.48
N ALA A 118 -14.30 28.99 36.55
CA ALA A 118 -13.15 29.88 36.47
C ALA A 118 -13.24 30.75 35.18
N GLY A 119 -12.97 32.09 35.33
CA GLY A 119 -13.09 33.06 34.26
C GLY A 119 -14.49 33.65 34.07
N VAL A 120 -15.50 33.19 34.86
CA VAL A 120 -16.83 33.76 34.92
C VAL A 120 -17.04 34.39 36.30
N SER A 121 -17.56 35.57 36.36
CA SER A 121 -17.83 36.33 37.60
C SER A 121 -19.28 36.80 37.67
N GLY A 122 -19.74 36.99 38.89
CA GLY A 122 -21.01 37.62 39.20
C GLY A 122 -20.81 39.00 39.83
N ALA A 123 -21.65 39.95 39.50
CA ALA A 123 -21.71 41.29 40.10
C ALA A 123 -23.15 41.61 40.45
N TRP A 124 -23.35 42.42 41.50
CA TRP A 124 -24.62 43.04 41.84
C TRP A 124 -24.42 44.54 41.89
N LEU A 125 -25.21 45.29 41.12
CA LEU A 125 -25.18 46.73 41.08
C LEU A 125 -26.59 47.23 40.74
N ASP A 126 -27.06 48.27 41.46
CA ASP A 126 -28.34 48.95 41.20
C ASP A 126 -29.51 47.97 41.00
N ASN A 127 -29.67 47.05 41.91
CA ASN A 127 -30.71 46.02 41.88
C ASN A 127 -30.63 45.06 40.66
N ILE A 128 -29.47 44.98 39.97
CA ILE A 128 -29.25 44.06 38.88
C ILE A 128 -28.08 43.09 39.28
N VAL A 129 -28.33 41.81 39.22
CA VAL A 129 -27.30 40.79 39.18
C VAL A 129 -26.87 40.58 37.75
N THR A 130 -25.57 40.56 37.48
CA THR A 130 -24.99 40.22 36.19
C THR A 130 -23.96 39.11 36.36
N ILE A 131 -24.12 38.01 35.60
CA ILE A 131 -23.11 36.95 35.47
C ILE A 131 -22.55 37.01 34.06
N SER A 132 -21.24 37.16 33.91
CA SER A 132 -20.54 37.29 32.63
C SER A 132 -19.11 36.81 32.73
N GLY A 133 -18.47 36.62 31.57
CA GLY A 133 -17.07 36.23 31.49
C GLY A 133 -16.82 35.11 30.46
N THR A 134 -15.60 34.62 30.47
CA THR A 134 -15.13 33.56 29.55
C THR A 134 -14.61 32.41 30.37
N PRO A 135 -15.29 31.28 30.39
CA PRO A 135 -14.87 30.10 31.20
C PRO A 135 -13.55 29.51 30.65
N THR A 136 -12.61 29.25 31.56
CA THR A 136 -11.28 28.71 31.26
C THR A 136 -11.13 27.25 31.66
N ALA A 137 -12.17 26.60 32.21
CA ALA A 137 -12.20 25.17 32.55
C ALA A 137 -13.47 24.56 31.99
N SER A 138 -13.33 23.33 31.41
CA SER A 138 -14.47 22.56 30.94
C SER A 138 -15.13 21.79 32.08
N GLY A 139 -16.44 21.59 31.96
CA GLY A 139 -17.24 20.92 32.98
C GLY A 139 -18.69 21.40 32.99
N THR A 140 -19.48 20.86 33.91
CA THR A 140 -20.84 21.37 34.20
C THR A 140 -20.81 22.09 35.54
N PHE A 141 -21.08 23.37 35.53
CA PHE A 141 -21.02 24.24 36.68
C PHE A 141 -22.44 24.68 37.06
N THR A 142 -22.89 24.27 38.25
CA THR A 142 -24.14 24.77 38.82
C THR A 142 -23.79 25.90 39.75
N TYR A 143 -24.24 27.11 39.42
CA TYR A 143 -24.00 28.28 40.25
C TYR A 143 -25.20 28.62 41.08
N THR A 144 -24.96 29.26 42.22
CA THR A 144 -25.98 29.76 43.14
C THR A 144 -25.72 31.23 43.40
N ILE A 145 -26.75 32.04 43.20
CA ILE A 145 -26.82 33.45 43.57
C ILE A 145 -27.56 33.47 44.93
N THR A 146 -26.99 34.12 45.93
CA THR A 146 -27.65 34.37 47.22
C THR A 146 -27.74 35.87 47.46
N LEU A 147 -28.96 36.40 47.55
CA LEU A 147 -29.18 37.81 47.87
C LEU A 147 -28.78 38.10 49.32
N THR A 148 -28.13 39.24 49.54
CA THR A 148 -27.66 39.65 50.87
C THR A 148 -28.32 41.00 51.26
N GLY A 149 -28.48 41.20 52.57
CA GLY A 149 -29.20 42.34 53.10
C GLY A 149 -30.72 42.27 52.84
N GLY A 150 -31.45 43.29 53.23
CA GLY A 150 -32.92 43.31 53.10
C GLY A 150 -33.62 42.25 53.90
N CYS A 151 -34.73 41.74 53.38
CA CYS A 151 -35.61 40.82 54.10
C CYS A 151 -35.71 39.46 53.38
N GLY A 152 -35.38 38.38 54.11
CA GLY A 152 -35.43 37.00 53.62
C GLY A 152 -34.18 36.60 52.86
N VAL A 153 -33.76 35.37 53.00
CA VAL A 153 -32.66 34.78 52.22
C VAL A 153 -33.27 34.13 50.93
N ILE A 154 -32.97 34.75 49.79
CA ILE A 154 -33.44 34.28 48.51
C ILE A 154 -32.24 33.80 47.70
N THR A 155 -32.37 32.60 47.13
CA THR A 155 -31.38 31.99 46.25
C THR A 155 -31.94 31.77 44.85
N LYS A 156 -31.07 31.82 43.83
CA LYS A 156 -31.36 31.43 42.46
C LYS A 156 -30.26 30.58 41.93
N ILE A 157 -30.59 29.46 41.28
CA ILE A 157 -29.65 28.50 40.72
C ILE A 157 -29.70 28.60 39.21
N GLY A 158 -28.51 28.44 38.55
CA GLY A 158 -28.41 28.27 37.11
C GLY A 158 -27.27 27.30 36.76
N THR A 159 -27.11 27.00 35.47
CA THR A 159 -26.12 26.01 35.02
C THR A 159 -25.37 26.56 33.81
N ILE A 160 -24.05 26.43 33.83
CA ILE A 160 -23.18 26.71 32.70
C ILE A 160 -22.44 25.41 32.37
N LYS A 161 -22.74 24.78 31.21
CA LYS A 161 -22.01 23.65 30.66
C LYS A 161 -20.92 24.17 29.75
N VAL A 162 -19.66 23.85 30.05
CA VAL A 162 -18.50 24.27 29.26
C VAL A 162 -17.90 23.02 28.60
N ASN A 163 -18.02 22.93 27.28
CA ASN A 163 -17.44 21.83 26.51
C ASN A 163 -15.94 22.11 26.28
N ALA A 164 -15.12 21.05 26.39
CA ALA A 164 -13.72 21.08 26.03
C ALA A 164 -13.52 21.21 24.51
N LEU A 165 -12.34 21.64 24.08
CA LEU A 165 -11.97 21.65 22.66
C LEU A 165 -11.93 20.21 22.10
N ASN A 166 -12.22 20.09 20.82
CA ASN A 166 -12.05 18.84 20.10
C ASN A 166 -10.59 18.41 20.13
N THR A 167 -10.38 17.10 20.23
CA THR A 167 -9.06 16.48 20.02
C THR A 167 -9.17 15.36 19.00
N ILE A 168 -8.04 15.07 18.34
CA ILE A 168 -7.89 13.95 17.42
C ILE A 168 -6.52 13.31 17.66
N GLY A 169 -6.48 12.00 17.80
CA GLY A 169 -5.24 11.26 18.03
C GLY A 169 -5.26 9.89 17.37
N LEU A 170 -4.10 9.41 16.91
CA LEU A 170 -3.95 8.08 16.32
C LEU A 170 -4.42 7.01 17.33
N SER A 171 -5.29 6.11 16.89
CA SER A 171 -5.83 5.00 17.68
C SER A 171 -5.52 3.62 17.07
N SER A 172 -5.06 3.56 15.82
CA SER A 172 -4.43 2.38 15.22
C SER A 172 -2.98 2.24 15.66
N ALA A 173 -2.32 1.13 15.27
CA ALA A 173 -0.90 0.92 15.57
C ALA A 173 -0.02 2.05 15.01
N VAL A 174 1.02 2.42 15.74
CA VAL A 174 2.03 3.39 15.28
C VAL A 174 2.62 2.93 13.94
N GLY A 175 2.76 3.86 12.99
CA GLY A 175 3.22 3.60 11.63
C GLY A 175 2.08 3.45 10.61
N THR A 176 0.83 3.21 11.04
CA THR A 176 -0.31 3.15 10.12
C THR A 176 -0.63 4.51 9.48
N GLU A 177 -0.19 5.60 10.07
CA GLU A 177 -0.28 6.96 9.54
C GLU A 177 0.72 7.26 8.42
N SER A 178 1.66 6.32 8.16
CA SER A 178 2.68 6.44 7.12
C SER A 178 2.96 5.08 6.49
N GLN A 179 2.09 4.63 5.60
CA GLN A 179 2.16 3.29 4.99
C GLN A 179 2.78 3.34 3.60
N ILE A 180 3.46 2.25 3.24
CA ILE A 180 3.91 1.97 1.88
C ILE A 180 3.24 0.67 1.47
N VAL A 181 2.42 0.69 0.43
CA VAL A 181 1.69 -0.48 -0.07
C VAL A 181 1.82 -0.60 -1.58
N CYS A 182 1.62 -1.79 -2.09
CA CYS A 182 1.50 -2.00 -3.53
C CYS A 182 0.12 -1.53 -4.03
N ILE A 183 0.06 -1.05 -5.26
CA ILE A 183 -1.20 -0.81 -5.95
C ILE A 183 -2.08 -2.06 -5.91
N ASN A 184 -3.38 -1.89 -5.71
CA ASN A 184 -4.37 -2.97 -5.58
C ASN A 184 -4.14 -3.90 -4.37
N THR A 185 -3.38 -3.44 -3.35
CA THR A 185 -3.23 -4.13 -2.07
C THR A 185 -3.93 -3.32 -0.99
N PRO A 186 -4.80 -3.92 -0.14
CA PRO A 186 -5.48 -3.21 0.93
C PRO A 186 -4.48 -2.56 1.90
N ILE A 187 -4.79 -1.34 2.35
CA ILE A 187 -4.04 -0.73 3.46
C ILE A 187 -4.42 -1.38 4.79
N THR A 188 -3.53 -1.31 5.76
CA THR A 188 -3.92 -1.52 7.16
C THR A 188 -4.82 -0.35 7.57
N ASN A 189 -5.97 -0.64 8.16
CA ASN A 189 -6.92 0.38 8.58
C ASN A 189 -6.22 1.42 9.46
N LEU A 190 -6.36 2.68 9.08
CA LEU A 190 -5.86 3.83 9.82
C LEU A 190 -7.01 4.42 10.61
N THR A 191 -6.89 4.46 11.92
CA THR A 191 -7.95 4.98 12.79
C THR A 191 -7.45 6.11 13.68
N TYR A 192 -8.32 7.11 13.86
CA TYR A 192 -8.11 8.23 14.76
C TYR A 192 -9.27 8.36 15.72
N ALA A 193 -8.99 8.36 17.03
CA ALA A 193 -9.97 8.65 18.05
C ALA A 193 -10.19 10.17 18.15
N THR A 194 -11.44 10.59 18.25
CA THR A 194 -11.84 11.98 18.45
C THR A 194 -12.54 12.14 19.79
N ILE A 195 -12.29 13.22 20.50
CA ILE A 195 -12.99 13.56 21.75
C ILE A 195 -13.73 14.86 21.54
N THR A 196 -14.96 14.94 22.04
CA THR A 196 -15.89 16.09 21.95
C THR A 196 -16.37 16.47 20.57
N ALA A 197 -15.77 15.98 19.52
CA ALA A 197 -16.25 16.18 18.15
C ALA A 197 -17.53 15.36 17.90
N THR A 198 -18.41 15.87 17.04
CA THR A 198 -19.62 15.17 16.59
C THR A 198 -19.47 14.57 15.19
N GLY A 199 -18.29 14.70 14.60
CA GLY A 199 -17.91 14.15 13.31
C GLY A 199 -16.43 14.38 13.00
N ALA A 200 -15.97 13.78 11.91
CA ALA A 200 -14.69 14.07 11.28
C ALA A 200 -14.76 13.81 9.78
N SER A 201 -13.92 14.50 9.02
CA SER A 201 -13.78 14.34 7.59
C SER A 201 -12.32 14.39 7.20
N SER A 202 -11.99 13.92 6.01
CA SER A 202 -10.64 14.08 5.44
C SER A 202 -10.66 14.94 4.18
N THR A 203 -9.49 15.47 3.83
CA THR A 203 -9.24 15.93 2.46
C THR A 203 -9.36 14.75 1.49
N THR A 204 -9.27 15.03 0.18
CA THR A 204 -9.40 13.99 -0.85
C THR A 204 -8.44 12.82 -0.57
N LEU A 205 -9.00 11.64 -0.39
CA LEU A 205 -8.27 10.38 -0.24
C LEU A 205 -7.85 9.85 -1.61
N PRO A 206 -6.78 9.03 -1.68
CA PRO A 206 -6.43 8.29 -2.87
C PRO A 206 -7.60 7.45 -3.40
N ALA A 207 -7.70 7.33 -4.71
CA ALA A 207 -8.74 6.50 -5.34
C ALA A 207 -8.68 5.06 -4.80
N GLY A 208 -9.85 4.53 -4.42
CA GLY A 208 -10.00 3.21 -3.80
C GLY A 208 -9.95 3.20 -2.28
N LEU A 209 -9.67 4.35 -1.63
CA LEU A 209 -9.80 4.49 -0.18
C LEU A 209 -11.07 5.23 0.18
N ASN A 210 -11.61 4.89 1.34
CA ASN A 210 -12.77 5.53 1.95
C ASN A 210 -12.45 5.95 3.38
N GLY A 211 -13.03 7.09 3.78
CA GLY A 211 -12.99 7.59 5.15
C GLY A 211 -14.41 7.60 5.74
N SER A 212 -14.54 7.13 6.97
CA SER A 212 -15.81 7.14 7.70
C SER A 212 -15.60 7.48 9.16
N TRP A 213 -16.54 8.22 9.74
CA TRP A 213 -16.55 8.51 11.18
C TRP A 213 -17.75 7.81 11.84
N SER A 214 -17.49 7.12 12.94
CA SER A 214 -18.52 6.46 13.75
C SER A 214 -18.05 6.34 15.19
N ALA A 215 -18.97 6.57 16.13
CA ALA A 215 -18.73 6.39 17.57
C ALA A 215 -17.41 7.03 18.09
N GLY A 216 -17.07 8.23 17.61
CA GLY A 216 -15.87 8.93 18.03
C GLY A 216 -14.58 8.49 17.36
N VAL A 217 -14.63 7.62 16.35
CA VAL A 217 -13.47 7.15 15.59
C VAL A 217 -13.62 7.47 14.12
N TYR A 218 -12.61 8.10 13.53
CA TYR A 218 -12.48 8.24 12.08
C TYR A 218 -11.59 7.13 11.54
N THR A 219 -12.09 6.38 10.54
CA THR A 219 -11.39 5.25 9.92
C THR A 219 -11.14 5.53 8.45
N VAL A 220 -9.90 5.35 8.01
CA VAL A 220 -9.52 5.28 6.60
C VAL A 220 -9.19 3.83 6.26
N SER A 221 -9.82 3.29 5.23
CA SER A 221 -9.67 1.90 4.79
C SER A 221 -9.88 1.77 3.29
N GLY A 222 -9.49 0.63 2.73
CA GLY A 222 -9.71 0.32 1.32
C GLY A 222 -8.47 -0.17 0.60
N THR A 223 -8.54 -0.17 -0.73
CA THR A 223 -7.50 -0.67 -1.63
C THR A 223 -7.17 0.40 -2.65
N PRO A 224 -6.00 1.04 -2.58
CA PRO A 224 -5.66 2.12 -3.51
C PRO A 224 -5.46 1.58 -4.93
N THR A 225 -6.05 2.26 -5.92
CA THR A 225 -6.04 1.85 -7.33
C THR A 225 -5.13 2.70 -8.23
N VAL A 226 -4.49 3.71 -7.67
CA VAL A 226 -3.57 4.60 -8.40
C VAL A 226 -2.27 4.73 -7.63
N ALA A 227 -1.15 4.49 -8.30
CA ALA A 227 0.18 4.65 -7.71
C ALA A 227 0.52 6.12 -7.52
N GLY A 228 1.26 6.43 -6.45
CA GLY A 228 1.67 7.80 -6.13
C GLY A 228 2.00 7.97 -4.65
N THR A 229 2.42 9.18 -4.29
CA THR A 229 2.62 9.59 -2.90
C THR A 229 1.51 10.55 -2.53
N TYR A 230 0.80 10.23 -1.47
CA TYR A 230 -0.38 10.96 -1.02
C TYR A 230 -0.18 11.45 0.39
N SER A 231 -0.66 12.67 0.65
CA SER A 231 -0.81 13.23 1.99
C SER A 231 -2.23 13.74 2.13
N PHE A 232 -2.89 13.40 3.21
CA PHE A 232 -4.26 13.83 3.49
C PHE A 232 -4.40 14.23 4.95
N THR A 233 -5.28 15.20 5.18
CA THR A 233 -5.54 15.76 6.50
C THR A 233 -6.91 15.29 6.98
N ILE A 234 -6.97 14.78 8.19
CA ILE A 234 -8.22 14.44 8.89
C ILE A 234 -8.54 15.58 9.84
N THR A 235 -9.78 16.07 9.80
CA THR A 235 -10.24 17.24 10.56
C THR A 235 -11.53 16.91 11.28
N THR A 236 -11.60 17.25 12.57
CA THR A 236 -12.83 17.12 13.37
C THR A 236 -13.88 18.12 12.93
N THR A 237 -15.15 17.72 13.00
CA THR A 237 -16.31 18.57 12.70
C THR A 237 -17.29 18.58 13.88
N GLY A 238 -18.01 19.70 14.04
CA GLY A 238 -18.90 19.91 15.18
C GLY A 238 -18.16 20.02 16.51
N GLY A 239 -18.89 20.02 17.63
CA GLY A 239 -18.30 20.22 18.96
C GLY A 239 -17.64 21.58 19.14
N CYS A 240 -16.56 21.64 19.85
CA CYS A 240 -15.85 22.88 20.21
C CYS A 240 -14.47 22.93 19.57
N GLY A 241 -14.29 23.90 18.68
CA GLY A 241 -13.02 24.08 17.95
C GLY A 241 -12.80 23.04 16.85
N VAL A 242 -11.67 23.16 16.17
CA VAL A 242 -11.26 22.26 15.10
C VAL A 242 -9.90 21.67 15.49
N ALA A 243 -9.81 20.34 15.50
CA ALA A 243 -8.56 19.62 15.61
C ALA A 243 -8.27 18.89 14.29
N SER A 244 -7.01 18.85 13.88
CA SER A 244 -6.61 18.17 12.64
C SER A 244 -5.31 17.40 12.84
N THR A 245 -5.13 16.39 11.99
CA THR A 245 -3.91 15.58 11.90
C THR A 245 -3.68 15.19 10.45
N THR A 246 -2.44 14.83 10.11
CA THR A 246 -2.06 14.43 8.76
C THR A 246 -1.62 12.98 8.73
N ALA A 247 -1.85 12.33 7.59
CA ALA A 247 -1.33 11.01 7.29
C ALA A 247 -0.76 10.98 5.88
N SER A 248 0.12 10.02 5.61
CA SER A 248 0.76 9.80 4.31
C SER A 248 0.61 8.36 3.86
N LEU A 249 0.54 8.17 2.54
CA LEU A 249 0.49 6.87 1.92
C LEU A 249 1.32 6.88 0.64
N VAL A 250 2.25 5.94 0.53
CA VAL A 250 2.96 5.68 -0.72
C VAL A 250 2.38 4.42 -1.35
N VAL A 251 1.81 4.58 -2.54
CA VAL A 251 1.29 3.46 -3.34
C VAL A 251 2.29 3.18 -4.46
N THR A 252 2.98 2.05 -4.36
CA THR A 252 4.01 1.63 -5.30
C THR A 252 3.37 0.91 -6.49
N PRO A 253 3.70 1.25 -7.74
CA PRO A 253 3.21 0.54 -8.92
C PRO A 253 3.77 -0.89 -8.97
N ASN A 254 3.09 -1.79 -9.71
CA ASN A 254 3.60 -3.13 -9.97
C ASN A 254 4.92 -3.10 -10.75
N ASN A 255 5.75 -4.11 -10.52
CA ASN A 255 6.95 -4.35 -11.32
C ASN A 255 6.59 -4.47 -12.80
N THR A 256 7.49 -4.06 -13.68
CA THR A 256 7.37 -4.30 -15.12
C THR A 256 8.65 -4.91 -15.68
N ILE A 257 8.52 -5.67 -16.77
CA ILE A 257 9.63 -6.20 -17.56
C ILE A 257 9.29 -6.07 -19.05
N THR A 258 10.13 -5.38 -19.81
CA THR A 258 9.93 -5.11 -21.23
C THR A 258 11.22 -5.41 -21.97
N GLN A 259 11.13 -6.17 -23.08
CA GLN A 259 12.29 -6.42 -23.93
C GLN A 259 12.84 -5.12 -24.49
N SER A 260 14.13 -4.92 -24.33
CA SER A 260 14.87 -3.74 -24.83
C SER A 260 15.86 -4.10 -25.93
N SER A 261 16.22 -5.38 -26.11
CA SER A 261 16.93 -5.87 -27.28
C SER A 261 16.01 -5.94 -28.50
N ALA A 262 16.58 -6.12 -29.69
CA ALA A 262 15.83 -6.25 -30.93
C ALA A 262 14.77 -7.37 -30.86
N ALA A 263 13.64 -7.15 -31.51
CA ALA A 263 12.57 -8.14 -31.55
C ALA A 263 13.09 -9.49 -32.07
N GLY A 264 12.64 -10.58 -31.43
CA GLY A 264 13.04 -11.95 -31.77
C GLY A 264 14.34 -12.43 -31.13
N THR A 265 15.12 -11.58 -30.46
CA THR A 265 16.31 -12.04 -29.73
C THR A 265 15.96 -12.93 -28.54
N ASP A 266 14.73 -12.82 -28.01
CA ASP A 266 14.19 -13.69 -26.96
C ASP A 266 13.75 -15.08 -27.47
N SER A 267 13.82 -15.29 -28.81
CA SER A 267 13.54 -16.59 -29.45
C SER A 267 14.54 -16.81 -30.58
N GLN A 268 15.71 -17.38 -30.27
CA GLN A 268 16.81 -17.52 -31.24
C GLN A 268 17.25 -18.96 -31.40
N THR A 269 17.76 -19.28 -32.60
CA THR A 269 18.39 -20.56 -32.91
C THR A 269 19.87 -20.31 -33.21
N VAL A 270 20.75 -20.97 -32.49
CA VAL A 270 22.20 -20.88 -32.64
C VAL A 270 22.83 -22.26 -32.71
N CYS A 271 24.03 -22.34 -33.26
CA CYS A 271 24.82 -23.57 -33.19
C CYS A 271 25.48 -23.70 -31.81
N ILE A 272 25.68 -24.95 -31.39
CA ILE A 272 26.48 -25.22 -30.20
C ILE A 272 27.86 -24.56 -30.30
N ASN A 273 28.38 -24.02 -29.22
CA ASN A 273 29.64 -23.27 -29.15
C ASN A 273 29.66 -21.98 -29.99
N THR A 274 28.48 -21.44 -30.34
CA THR A 274 28.34 -20.15 -30.98
C THR A 274 27.61 -19.19 -30.00
N ALA A 275 28.16 -18.00 -29.76
CA ALA A 275 27.54 -17.05 -28.85
C ALA A 275 26.13 -16.65 -29.30
N ILE A 276 25.22 -16.54 -28.35
CA ILE A 276 23.88 -15.99 -28.59
C ILE A 276 23.97 -14.48 -28.84
N THR A 277 23.01 -13.92 -29.56
CA THR A 277 22.77 -12.49 -29.55
C THR A 277 22.24 -12.11 -28.17
N SER A 278 22.88 -11.17 -27.48
CA SER A 278 22.48 -10.76 -26.15
C SER A 278 21.02 -10.33 -26.11
N VAL A 279 20.29 -10.86 -25.14
CA VAL A 279 18.89 -10.50 -24.88
C VAL A 279 18.87 -9.54 -23.69
N THR A 280 18.25 -8.39 -23.86
CA THR A 280 18.10 -7.44 -22.76
C THR A 280 16.63 -7.09 -22.50
N TYR A 281 16.32 -6.88 -21.23
CA TYR A 281 15.03 -6.41 -20.75
C TYR A 281 15.23 -5.26 -19.78
N THR A 282 14.46 -4.18 -19.95
CA THR A 282 14.34 -3.13 -18.94
C THR A 282 13.27 -3.51 -17.92
N THR A 283 13.53 -3.21 -16.65
CA THR A 283 12.63 -3.50 -15.55
C THR A 283 12.33 -2.23 -14.75
N THR A 284 11.18 -2.17 -14.09
CA THR A 284 10.84 -1.10 -13.14
C THR A 284 10.27 -1.70 -11.87
N GLY A 285 10.54 -1.07 -10.73
CA GLY A 285 9.99 -1.42 -9.43
C GLY A 285 10.66 -2.61 -8.73
N ALA A 286 11.27 -3.53 -9.47
CA ALA A 286 11.99 -4.67 -8.92
C ALA A 286 13.32 -4.27 -8.28
N THR A 287 13.76 -5.04 -7.30
CA THR A 287 15.08 -4.90 -6.68
C THR A 287 16.05 -6.00 -7.06
N GLY A 288 15.63 -6.95 -7.91
CA GLY A 288 16.43 -8.06 -8.41
C GLY A 288 15.65 -8.93 -9.39
N ALA A 289 16.30 -9.99 -9.87
CA ALA A 289 15.68 -11.04 -10.68
C ALA A 289 16.35 -12.40 -10.42
N THR A 290 15.59 -13.48 -10.62
CA THR A 290 16.10 -14.85 -10.67
C THR A 290 15.89 -15.45 -12.05
N PHE A 291 16.73 -16.42 -12.42
CA PHE A 291 16.76 -17.00 -13.74
C PHE A 291 16.71 -18.52 -13.65
N ALA A 292 15.97 -19.14 -14.54
CA ALA A 292 15.88 -20.60 -14.65
C ALA A 292 15.81 -21.02 -16.12
N GLY A 293 16.26 -22.25 -16.43
CA GLY A 293 16.08 -22.87 -17.74
C GLY A 293 17.05 -22.41 -18.84
N LEU A 294 18.11 -21.68 -18.52
CA LEU A 294 19.16 -21.30 -19.47
C LEU A 294 20.02 -22.52 -19.83
N PRO A 295 20.51 -22.60 -21.10
CA PRO A 295 21.48 -23.62 -21.48
C PRO A 295 22.83 -23.43 -20.76
N ALA A 296 23.56 -24.51 -20.52
CA ALA A 296 24.91 -24.41 -19.98
C ALA A 296 25.79 -23.51 -20.87
N GLY A 297 26.58 -22.62 -20.24
CA GLY A 297 27.42 -21.63 -20.91
C GLY A 297 26.68 -20.33 -21.31
N VAL A 298 25.41 -20.20 -20.97
CA VAL A 298 24.64 -18.96 -21.09
C VAL A 298 24.28 -18.50 -19.69
N ASP A 299 24.60 -17.27 -19.35
CA ASP A 299 24.34 -16.65 -18.07
C ASP A 299 23.36 -15.47 -18.19
N ALA A 300 22.73 -15.16 -17.08
CA ALA A 300 21.86 -13.99 -16.97
C ALA A 300 22.20 -13.19 -15.72
N ALA A 301 22.15 -11.87 -15.83
CA ALA A 301 22.38 -10.93 -14.74
C ALA A 301 21.32 -9.84 -14.76
N TRP A 302 20.96 -9.37 -13.55
CA TRP A 302 20.17 -8.16 -13.37
C TRP A 302 21.04 -7.10 -12.72
N SER A 303 21.12 -5.92 -13.32
CA SER A 303 21.85 -4.77 -12.79
C SER A 303 21.22 -3.47 -13.29
N SER A 304 21.13 -2.47 -12.41
CA SER A 304 20.63 -1.13 -12.78
C SER A 304 19.32 -1.16 -13.58
N ASN A 305 18.36 -1.98 -13.14
CA ASN A 305 17.06 -2.17 -13.81
C ASN A 305 17.13 -2.80 -15.22
N VAL A 306 18.22 -3.47 -15.56
CA VAL A 306 18.36 -4.19 -16.81
C VAL A 306 18.68 -5.66 -16.52
N VAL A 307 17.93 -6.57 -17.13
CA VAL A 307 18.31 -7.97 -17.28
C VAL A 307 19.10 -8.11 -18.55
N THR A 308 20.24 -8.80 -18.49
CA THR A 308 21.05 -9.16 -19.66
C THR A 308 21.26 -10.67 -19.66
N ILE A 309 20.94 -11.35 -20.78
CA ILE A 309 21.21 -12.77 -21.01
C ILE A 309 22.21 -12.85 -22.15
N SER A 310 23.37 -13.52 -21.93
CA SER A 310 24.44 -13.63 -22.90
C SER A 310 25.29 -14.86 -22.63
N GLY A 311 26.10 -15.25 -23.59
CA GLY A 311 27.02 -16.38 -23.45
C GLY A 311 27.08 -17.28 -24.66
N THR A 312 27.75 -18.41 -24.50
CA THR A 312 27.97 -19.39 -25.55
C THR A 312 27.49 -20.75 -25.07
N PRO A 313 26.37 -21.28 -25.62
CA PRO A 313 25.81 -22.55 -25.15
C PRO A 313 26.73 -23.71 -25.49
N THR A 314 26.97 -24.60 -24.50
CA THR A 314 27.84 -25.78 -24.61
C THR A 314 27.06 -27.09 -24.69
N ALA A 315 25.74 -27.06 -24.62
CA ALA A 315 24.84 -28.19 -24.75
C ALA A 315 23.77 -27.90 -25.79
N SER A 316 23.50 -28.89 -26.66
CA SER A 316 22.43 -28.78 -27.66
C SER A 316 21.07 -29.18 -27.08
N GLY A 317 20.02 -28.58 -27.61
CA GLY A 317 18.64 -28.79 -27.17
C GLY A 317 17.76 -27.54 -27.32
N THR A 318 16.52 -27.64 -26.87
CA THR A 318 15.61 -26.50 -26.78
C THR A 318 15.48 -26.11 -25.30
N PHE A 319 15.87 -24.88 -25.01
CA PHE A 319 15.89 -24.34 -23.65
C PHE A 319 14.88 -23.20 -23.55
N THR A 320 13.87 -23.37 -22.71
CA THR A 320 12.93 -22.31 -22.36
C THR A 320 13.40 -21.69 -21.05
N TYR A 321 13.85 -20.46 -21.08
CA TYR A 321 14.26 -19.75 -19.89
C TYR A 321 13.12 -18.91 -19.31
N THR A 322 13.18 -18.70 -18.00
CA THR A 322 12.24 -17.87 -17.25
C THR A 322 13.01 -16.85 -16.42
N ILE A 323 12.64 -15.61 -16.55
CA ILE A 323 13.08 -14.48 -15.70
C ILE A 323 11.95 -14.24 -14.71
N THR A 324 12.26 -14.20 -13.41
CA THR A 324 11.30 -13.83 -12.36
C THR A 324 11.84 -12.61 -11.62
N LEU A 325 11.12 -11.49 -11.67
CA LEU A 325 11.48 -10.28 -10.94
C LEU A 325 11.27 -10.51 -9.44
N THR A 326 12.19 -10.00 -8.63
CA THR A 326 12.18 -10.11 -7.16
C THR A 326 12.17 -8.73 -6.50
N GLY A 327 11.54 -8.64 -5.32
CA GLY A 327 11.32 -7.39 -4.62
C GLY A 327 10.28 -6.51 -5.32
N GLY A 328 10.07 -5.29 -4.77
CA GLY A 328 9.03 -4.39 -5.28
C GLY A 328 7.62 -4.94 -5.18
N CYS A 329 6.77 -4.58 -6.11
CA CYS A 329 5.34 -4.91 -6.10
C CYS A 329 4.95 -5.84 -7.25
N GLY A 330 4.34 -6.98 -6.88
CA GLY A 330 3.88 -8.00 -7.83
C GLY A 330 5.01 -8.93 -8.31
N VAL A 331 4.67 -10.19 -8.52
CA VAL A 331 5.56 -11.17 -9.13
C VAL A 331 5.34 -11.16 -10.64
N ILE A 332 6.34 -10.72 -11.38
CA ILE A 332 6.30 -10.67 -12.85
C ILE A 332 7.33 -11.64 -13.40
N THR A 333 6.91 -12.46 -14.36
CA THR A 333 7.77 -13.39 -15.10
C THR A 333 7.80 -13.06 -16.59
N LYS A 334 8.92 -13.36 -17.23
CA LYS A 334 9.10 -13.31 -18.68
C LYS A 334 9.82 -14.55 -19.15
N THR A 335 9.36 -15.17 -20.23
CA THR A 335 9.97 -16.36 -20.80
C THR A 335 10.54 -16.06 -22.18
N GLY A 336 11.54 -16.84 -22.59
CA GLY A 336 12.06 -16.86 -23.96
C GLY A 336 12.63 -18.26 -24.27
N THR A 337 13.08 -18.47 -25.50
CA THR A 337 13.55 -19.78 -25.99
C THR A 337 14.88 -19.65 -26.71
N ILE A 338 15.82 -20.52 -26.37
CA ILE A 338 17.08 -20.68 -27.09
C ILE A 338 17.14 -22.10 -27.62
N VAL A 339 17.13 -22.26 -28.95
CA VAL A 339 17.34 -23.54 -29.62
C VAL A 339 18.81 -23.66 -29.97
N VAL A 340 19.49 -24.64 -29.40
CA VAL A 340 20.90 -24.90 -29.67
C VAL A 340 21.03 -26.15 -30.55
N THR A 341 21.42 -25.95 -31.79
CA THR A 341 21.58 -26.98 -32.78
C THR A 341 22.95 -27.68 -32.61
N PRO A 342 23.03 -29.00 -32.54
CA PRO A 342 24.30 -29.67 -32.45
C PRO A 342 25.10 -29.52 -33.75
N ASN A 343 26.42 -29.87 -33.70
CA ASN A 343 27.28 -29.88 -34.87
C ASN A 343 26.83 -30.97 -35.86
N ASN A 344 27.14 -30.75 -37.15
CA ASN A 344 26.97 -31.76 -38.18
C ASN A 344 27.76 -33.00 -37.83
N THR A 345 27.27 -34.18 -38.21
CA THR A 345 28.02 -35.43 -38.20
C THR A 345 28.01 -36.07 -39.58
N ILE A 346 29.06 -36.87 -39.86
CA ILE A 346 29.14 -37.75 -41.02
C ILE A 346 29.75 -39.08 -40.56
N THR A 347 29.05 -40.15 -40.77
CA THR A 347 29.44 -41.50 -40.26
C THR A 347 29.22 -42.55 -41.36
N LEU A 348 30.23 -43.42 -41.60
CA LEU A 348 30.09 -44.52 -42.53
C LEU A 348 28.91 -45.42 -42.10
N SER A 349 27.95 -45.61 -43.00
CA SER A 349 26.76 -46.42 -42.81
C SER A 349 26.65 -47.65 -43.73
N SER A 350 27.55 -47.77 -44.72
CA SER A 350 27.78 -49.02 -45.44
C SER A 350 28.65 -49.97 -44.60
N ALA A 351 28.81 -51.21 -45.05
CA ALA A 351 29.62 -52.24 -44.35
C ALA A 351 31.03 -51.68 -44.05
N ALA A 352 31.58 -52.08 -42.91
CA ALA A 352 32.96 -51.75 -42.55
C ALA A 352 33.96 -52.08 -43.65
N GLY A 353 34.89 -51.16 -43.93
CA GLY A 353 35.88 -51.31 -44.97
C GLY A 353 35.43 -50.86 -46.37
N THR A 354 34.15 -50.58 -46.61
CA THR A 354 33.70 -50.08 -47.94
C THR A 354 34.29 -48.71 -48.30
N ASN A 355 34.76 -47.95 -47.34
CA ASN A 355 35.48 -46.71 -47.55
C ASN A 355 36.97 -46.89 -47.90
N ALA A 356 37.44 -48.15 -47.93
CA ALA A 356 38.79 -48.50 -48.29
C ALA A 356 38.74 -49.75 -49.25
N GLN A 357 38.61 -49.56 -50.55
CA GLN A 357 38.40 -50.58 -51.53
C GLN A 357 39.59 -50.67 -52.50
N THR A 358 39.89 -51.90 -52.91
CA THR A 358 40.79 -52.17 -54.05
C THR A 358 39.96 -52.81 -55.15
N VAL A 359 39.93 -52.21 -56.32
CA VAL A 359 39.18 -52.67 -57.48
C VAL A 359 40.03 -52.59 -58.72
N CYS A 360 39.78 -53.43 -59.69
CA CYS A 360 40.46 -53.39 -60.99
C CYS A 360 39.89 -52.19 -61.82
N ILE A 361 40.71 -51.68 -62.72
CA ILE A 361 40.24 -50.67 -63.72
C ILE A 361 39.01 -51.24 -64.48
N ASN A 362 38.03 -50.40 -64.74
CA ASN A 362 36.71 -50.72 -65.30
C ASN A 362 35.86 -51.60 -64.38
N GLY A 363 36.26 -51.77 -63.07
CA GLY A 363 35.47 -52.43 -62.06
C GLY A 363 34.52 -51.44 -61.34
N THR A 364 33.38 -51.92 -60.88
CA THR A 364 32.40 -51.17 -60.13
C THR A 364 32.71 -51.27 -58.65
N ILE A 365 32.73 -50.17 -57.94
CA ILE A 365 32.93 -50.19 -56.46
C ILE A 365 31.67 -50.72 -55.75
N THR A 366 31.84 -51.26 -54.57
CA THR A 366 30.73 -51.40 -53.63
C THR A 366 30.33 -50.03 -53.16
N ASN A 367 29.02 -49.68 -53.21
CA ASN A 367 28.55 -48.44 -52.86
C ASN A 367 28.98 -48.02 -51.43
N ILE A 368 29.60 -46.84 -51.33
CA ILE A 368 29.99 -46.25 -50.06
C ILE A 368 28.88 -45.34 -49.61
N ARG A 369 28.35 -45.57 -48.39
CA ARG A 369 27.28 -44.76 -47.82
C ARG A 369 27.73 -44.16 -46.50
N TYR A 370 27.43 -42.84 -46.36
CA TYR A 370 27.57 -42.12 -45.13
C TYR A 370 26.23 -41.57 -44.71
N THR A 371 25.88 -41.67 -43.43
CA THR A 371 24.76 -40.98 -42.83
C THR A 371 25.26 -39.65 -42.27
N THR A 372 24.51 -38.55 -42.55
CA THR A 372 24.78 -37.22 -42.03
C THR A 372 23.66 -36.78 -41.10
N THR A 373 23.95 -35.91 -40.13
CA THR A 373 22.94 -35.28 -39.30
C THR A 373 23.13 -33.78 -39.36
N ILE A 374 22.02 -33.00 -39.24
CA ILE A 374 21.98 -31.53 -39.22
C ILE A 374 22.42 -30.88 -40.54
N ALA A 375 23.23 -31.56 -41.37
CA ALA A 375 23.68 -31.06 -42.66
C ALA A 375 22.49 -30.82 -43.63
N SER A 376 22.57 -29.82 -44.46
CA SER A 376 21.63 -29.57 -45.56
C SER A 376 22.17 -30.07 -46.90
N GLY A 377 23.38 -30.67 -46.91
CA GLY A 377 24.03 -31.25 -48.09
C GLY A 377 25.36 -31.88 -47.76
N ALA A 378 25.99 -32.49 -48.75
CA ALA A 378 27.36 -32.96 -48.66
C ALA A 378 28.07 -32.90 -50.03
N THR A 379 29.38 -32.69 -50.02
CA THR A 379 30.25 -32.69 -51.21
C THR A 379 31.32 -33.76 -51.05
N VAL A 380 31.85 -34.30 -52.15
CA VAL A 380 32.99 -35.19 -52.14
C VAL A 380 34.05 -34.69 -53.11
N THR A 381 35.29 -34.67 -52.66
CA THR A 381 36.45 -34.31 -53.47
C THR A 381 37.42 -35.48 -53.49
N GLY A 382 38.30 -35.56 -54.52
CA GLY A 382 39.34 -36.56 -54.62
C GLY A 382 38.87 -37.97 -55.12
N LEU A 383 37.67 -38.08 -55.69
CA LEU A 383 37.20 -39.32 -56.30
C LEU A 383 37.95 -39.64 -57.57
N PRO A 384 38.25 -40.97 -57.84
CA PRO A 384 38.73 -41.39 -59.14
C PRO A 384 37.70 -41.11 -60.26
N THR A 385 38.20 -40.91 -61.48
CA THR A 385 37.37 -40.75 -62.65
C THR A 385 36.42 -41.94 -62.84
N GLY A 386 35.13 -41.67 -63.11
CA GLY A 386 34.08 -42.64 -63.27
C GLY A 386 33.25 -42.90 -62.02
N LEU A 387 33.62 -42.32 -60.87
CA LEU A 387 32.76 -42.31 -59.71
C LEU A 387 31.97 -40.99 -59.62
N THR A 388 30.77 -41.15 -59.10
CA THR A 388 29.86 -40.02 -58.80
C THR A 388 29.37 -40.14 -57.36
N TYR A 389 28.85 -39.04 -56.82
CA TYR A 389 28.18 -39.02 -55.53
C TYR A 389 26.84 -38.31 -55.59
N GLY A 390 25.97 -38.70 -54.72
CA GLY A 390 24.67 -38.01 -54.50
C GLY A 390 24.36 -37.95 -53.01
N TRP A 391 23.74 -36.84 -52.60
CA TRP A 391 23.24 -36.67 -51.21
C TRP A 391 21.73 -36.47 -51.23
N SER A 392 21.00 -37.24 -50.48
CA SER A 392 19.54 -37.15 -50.30
C SER A 392 19.13 -37.79 -48.98
N ALA A 393 18.11 -37.20 -48.33
CA ALA A 393 17.55 -37.73 -47.10
C ALA A 393 18.62 -38.06 -46.02
N ASN A 394 19.58 -37.15 -45.84
CA ASN A 394 20.69 -37.31 -44.88
C ASN A 394 21.64 -38.48 -45.20
N ALA A 395 21.62 -39.00 -46.40
CA ALA A 395 22.54 -40.08 -46.86
C ALA A 395 23.38 -39.58 -48.05
N LEU A 396 24.69 -39.62 -47.90
CA LEU A 396 25.64 -39.45 -48.99
C LEU A 396 25.99 -40.84 -49.54
N THR A 397 25.85 -41.03 -50.85
CA THR A 397 26.22 -42.29 -51.52
C THR A 397 27.26 -41.97 -52.60
N ILE A 398 28.38 -42.73 -52.61
CA ILE A 398 29.39 -42.72 -53.65
C ILE A 398 29.28 -44.05 -54.40
N SER A 399 29.20 -44.00 -55.74
CA SER A 399 29.03 -45.17 -56.60
C SER A 399 29.62 -44.94 -57.98
N GLY A 400 29.76 -45.99 -58.79
CA GLY A 400 30.21 -45.94 -60.18
C GLY A 400 31.29 -46.93 -60.51
N THR A 401 31.87 -46.75 -61.71
CA THR A 401 32.88 -47.63 -62.30
C THR A 401 34.16 -46.83 -62.48
N VAL A 402 35.26 -47.24 -61.93
CA VAL A 402 36.56 -46.55 -62.01
C VAL A 402 37.24 -46.76 -63.35
N THR A 403 37.80 -45.74 -63.97
CA THR A 403 38.33 -45.80 -65.33
C THR A 403 39.84 -45.50 -65.42
N VAL A 404 40.47 -45.07 -64.29
CA VAL A 404 41.89 -44.69 -64.28
C VAL A 404 42.60 -45.42 -63.10
N ALA A 405 43.66 -46.10 -63.32
CA ALA A 405 44.45 -46.75 -62.28
C ALA A 405 45.21 -45.73 -61.42
N GLY A 406 45.29 -46.00 -60.14
CA GLY A 406 45.95 -45.11 -59.15
C GLY A 406 45.41 -45.33 -57.76
N THR A 407 45.98 -44.61 -56.78
CA THR A 407 45.51 -44.60 -55.40
C THR A 407 44.87 -43.24 -55.18
N TYR A 408 43.60 -43.27 -54.81
CA TYR A 408 42.77 -42.01 -54.65
C TYR A 408 42.30 -41.95 -53.23
N THR A 409 42.63 -40.82 -52.54
CA THR A 409 42.06 -40.48 -51.24
C THR A 409 40.97 -39.46 -51.51
N TYR A 410 39.75 -39.79 -51.10
CA TYR A 410 38.62 -38.86 -51.21
C TYR A 410 38.25 -38.32 -49.82
N THR A 411 37.67 -37.12 -49.80
CA THR A 411 37.11 -36.47 -48.60
C THR A 411 35.65 -36.15 -48.86
N ALA A 412 34.77 -36.72 -48.04
CA ALA A 412 33.36 -36.40 -48.01
C ALA A 412 33.16 -35.35 -46.90
N THR A 413 32.51 -34.24 -47.24
CA THR A 413 32.35 -33.04 -46.36
C THR A 413 30.89 -32.64 -46.33
N THR A 414 30.32 -32.44 -45.10
CA THR A 414 28.97 -31.90 -44.94
C THR A 414 28.91 -30.42 -45.32
N THR A 415 27.78 -29.98 -45.88
CA THR A 415 27.52 -28.55 -46.16
C THR A 415 26.25 -28.09 -45.47
N GLY A 416 26.18 -26.79 -45.12
CA GLY A 416 25.07 -26.21 -44.35
C GLY A 416 25.03 -26.72 -42.90
N GLY A 417 23.93 -26.39 -42.19
CA GLY A 417 23.80 -26.77 -40.75
C GLY A 417 24.82 -26.06 -39.84
N CYS A 418 25.18 -26.71 -38.74
CA CYS A 418 26.13 -26.23 -37.75
C CYS A 418 27.47 -26.92 -37.85
N SER A 419 28.52 -26.20 -38.16
CA SER A 419 29.88 -26.71 -38.41
C SER A 419 30.02 -27.61 -39.65
N VAL A 420 31.26 -27.93 -40.01
CA VAL A 420 31.61 -28.84 -41.11
C VAL A 420 32.15 -30.13 -40.51
N ALA A 421 31.58 -31.25 -40.90
CA ALA A 421 32.09 -32.57 -40.56
C ALA A 421 32.63 -33.23 -41.82
N SER A 422 33.74 -34.00 -41.72
CA SER A 422 34.33 -34.69 -42.85
C SER A 422 34.70 -36.12 -42.50
N ALA A 423 34.68 -36.96 -43.52
CA ALA A 423 35.16 -38.35 -43.49
C ALA A 423 36.02 -38.62 -44.71
N THR A 424 37.04 -39.39 -44.54
CA THR A 424 37.98 -39.77 -45.63
C THR A 424 37.89 -41.24 -45.96
N GLY A 425 38.23 -41.58 -47.16
CA GLY A 425 38.38 -42.97 -47.60
C GLY A 425 39.40 -43.09 -48.75
N THR A 426 39.77 -44.33 -49.05
CA THR A 426 40.79 -44.66 -50.08
C THR A 426 40.24 -45.64 -51.07
N ILE A 427 40.42 -45.37 -52.33
CA ILE A 427 40.11 -46.31 -53.45
C ILE A 427 41.39 -46.57 -54.24
N VAL A 428 41.84 -47.79 -54.19
CA VAL A 428 42.99 -48.29 -55.01
C VAL A 428 42.46 -48.91 -56.29
N VAL A 429 42.81 -48.36 -57.42
CA VAL A 429 42.45 -48.86 -58.71
C VAL A 429 43.69 -49.58 -59.33
N THR A 430 43.66 -50.86 -59.38
CA THR A 430 44.72 -51.64 -60.02
C THR A 430 44.59 -51.66 -61.54
N ALA A 431 45.69 -51.53 -62.22
CA ALA A 431 45.72 -51.66 -63.69
C ALA A 431 45.29 -53.08 -64.15
N ALA A 432 44.80 -53.18 -65.36
CA ALA A 432 44.49 -54.47 -65.91
C ALA A 432 45.77 -55.33 -66.00
N ASN A 433 45.60 -56.62 -65.72
CA ASN A 433 46.71 -57.56 -65.95
C ASN A 433 47.10 -57.57 -67.42
N THR A 434 48.35 -57.52 -67.68
CA THR A 434 48.87 -57.66 -68.99
C THR A 434 49.79 -58.90 -69.10
N ILE A 435 49.79 -59.46 -70.22
CA ILE A 435 50.77 -60.48 -70.55
C ILE A 435 51.34 -60.18 -71.95
N GLY A 436 52.59 -60.17 -72.05
CA GLY A 436 53.28 -59.93 -73.34
C GLY A 436 54.50 -60.86 -73.50
N LEU A 437 54.86 -61.22 -74.71
CA LEU A 437 56.04 -61.98 -75.01
C LEU A 437 57.29 -61.19 -74.49
N SER A 438 58.09 -61.84 -73.69
CA SER A 438 59.38 -61.30 -73.17
C SER A 438 60.62 -62.05 -73.73
N SER A 439 60.43 -63.15 -74.37
CA SER A 439 61.48 -63.81 -75.20
C SER A 439 61.63 -63.11 -76.57
N ALA A 440 62.65 -63.45 -77.35
CA ALA A 440 62.88 -62.81 -78.64
C ALA A 440 61.68 -63.00 -79.59
N VAL A 441 61.34 -61.99 -80.40
CA VAL A 441 60.25 -62.00 -81.37
C VAL A 441 60.42 -63.18 -82.29
N GLY A 442 59.32 -63.94 -82.49
CA GLY A 442 59.27 -65.16 -83.30
C GLY A 442 59.47 -66.48 -82.49
N THR A 443 59.76 -66.35 -81.17
CA THR A 443 59.86 -67.58 -80.30
C THR A 443 58.48 -68.15 -80.03
N GLU A 444 57.37 -67.43 -80.25
CA GLU A 444 56.01 -67.89 -80.16
C GLU A 444 55.59 -68.78 -81.33
N SER A 445 56.41 -68.83 -82.41
CA SER A 445 56.17 -69.67 -83.56
C SER A 445 57.49 -70.34 -84.01
N GLN A 446 57.86 -71.46 -83.45
CA GLN A 446 59.11 -72.08 -83.72
C GLN A 446 58.91 -73.40 -84.59
N THR A 447 59.74 -73.53 -85.59
CA THR A 447 59.83 -74.72 -86.36
C THR A 447 61.15 -75.41 -86.01
N VAL A 448 61.10 -76.55 -85.38
CA VAL A 448 62.30 -77.25 -84.93
C VAL A 448 62.25 -78.68 -85.43
N CYS A 449 63.40 -79.28 -85.63
CA CYS A 449 63.55 -80.69 -86.02
C CYS A 449 63.27 -81.59 -84.80
N ILE A 450 62.86 -82.82 -85.01
CA ILE A 450 62.62 -83.79 -83.98
C ILE A 450 63.88 -83.97 -83.10
N SER A 451 63.71 -84.00 -81.77
CA SER A 451 64.78 -84.06 -80.79
C SER A 451 65.65 -82.75 -80.62
N THR A 452 65.23 -81.63 -81.22
CA THR A 452 65.92 -80.38 -81.03
C THR A 452 65.17 -79.56 -79.94
N PRO A 453 65.89 -79.06 -78.96
CA PRO A 453 65.25 -78.20 -77.93
C PRO A 453 64.63 -76.92 -78.58
N ILE A 454 63.47 -76.59 -78.18
CA ILE A 454 62.88 -75.26 -78.52
C ILE A 454 63.59 -74.16 -77.76
N ALA A 455 63.65 -72.96 -78.32
CA ALA A 455 64.04 -71.75 -77.58
C ALA A 455 63.02 -71.51 -76.48
N ASN A 456 63.49 -71.07 -75.31
CA ASN A 456 62.60 -70.79 -74.20
C ASN A 456 61.63 -69.69 -74.59
N LEU A 457 60.34 -70.00 -74.43
CA LEU A 457 59.26 -69.01 -74.62
C LEU A 457 58.92 -68.42 -73.24
N THR A 458 59.15 -67.16 -73.08
CA THR A 458 58.88 -66.45 -71.84
C THR A 458 57.90 -65.34 -72.06
N PHE A 459 56.98 -65.21 -71.16
CA PHE A 459 56.02 -64.08 -71.14
C PHE A 459 56.22 -63.29 -69.87
N ALA A 460 56.31 -61.95 -69.97
CA ALA A 460 56.28 -61.04 -68.89
C ALA A 460 54.83 -60.70 -68.58
N THR A 461 54.45 -60.70 -67.30
CA THR A 461 53.13 -60.30 -66.83
C THR A 461 53.27 -59.08 -65.93
N THR A 462 52.32 -58.22 -65.99
CA THR A 462 52.17 -57.13 -64.97
C THR A 462 50.80 -57.26 -64.32
N GLY A 463 50.77 -57.03 -63.00
CA GLY A 463 49.54 -57.10 -62.20
C GLY A 463 49.02 -58.51 -61.87
N ALA A 464 49.49 -59.53 -62.53
CA ALA A 464 49.05 -60.89 -62.29
C ALA A 464 49.92 -61.61 -61.18
N THR A 465 49.29 -62.38 -60.33
CA THR A 465 49.94 -63.22 -59.28
C THR A 465 50.32 -64.59 -59.77
N GLY A 466 49.97 -64.96 -61.02
CA GLY A 466 50.27 -66.25 -61.66
C GLY A 466 49.75 -66.21 -63.10
N ALA A 467 50.27 -67.18 -63.92
CA ALA A 467 49.82 -67.42 -65.27
C ALA A 467 49.70 -68.95 -65.51
N THR A 468 48.74 -69.36 -66.30
CA THR A 468 48.56 -70.80 -66.74
C THR A 468 48.57 -70.85 -68.25
N SER A 469 49.14 -71.93 -68.82
CA SER A 469 49.01 -72.33 -70.25
C SER A 469 48.05 -73.48 -70.37
N THR A 470 47.19 -73.47 -71.37
CA THR A 470 46.35 -74.57 -71.76
C THR A 470 47.00 -75.35 -72.87
#